data_72a75abbb3d55e8da7d20fa30c4e4ac1
#
_entry.id   72a75abbb3d55e8da7d20fa30c4e4ac1
#
_cell.length_a   1.000
_cell.length_b   1.000
_cell.length_c   1.000
_cell.angle_alpha   90.00
_cell.angle_beta   90.00
_cell.angle_gamma   90.00
#
_symmetry.space_group_name_H-M   'P 1'
#
loop_
_entity.id
_entity.type
_entity.pdbx_description
1 polymer ?
#
loop_
_entity_poly.entity_id
_entity_poly.type
_entity_poly.pdbx_seq_one_letter_code
_entity_poly.pdbx_strand_id
1 'polypeptide(L)'
;MFTLKSPGAYLQRSGLRAEVGEIIAPFGLRIHIFTSPHAWEAVNPALSESLERAGIRWHLDFLTGECTDAAIEKLKSDLVAQKTKVVLAVGGGRVLDCAKAVNSALPNLALINFATLAATCAAWSPLAIVYNEQGGHLRSQPLNRLPALVLVDSEVVAHSNVRYLKSGIVDALAKWYEFEPYQRQDPDRLALDLKVAAAGLAVEIFEKWGEQAVEDNLHQRVTPALEKVIEANIVLAGLANSVQDRLATPGFAHVIHDRLTHQPELHHWLHGEKVGFSLLVQSLVEQESGQPDTTLLRLLQRFDTPLSLPFAHAGRQAKVRRLAEEIRFPPESLPHLPFAITAGKLEKALLATFRDGKFK
;
A
#
# COMPACT_ATOMS: atom_id res chain seq x y z
N MET A 1 19.81 2.38 17.55
CA MET A 1 20.24 2.64 16.15
C MET A 1 19.12 2.15 15.24
N PHE A 2 18.67 2.98 14.31
CA PHE A 2 17.66 2.65 13.31
C PHE A 2 18.21 2.91 11.88
N THR A 3 17.54 2.37 10.89
CA THR A 3 17.84 2.58 9.47
C THR A 3 16.64 3.25 8.81
N LEU A 4 16.90 4.24 7.95
CA LEU A 4 15.90 4.86 7.09
C LEU A 4 16.28 4.57 5.65
N LYS A 5 15.38 3.92 4.91
CA LYS A 5 15.53 3.64 3.47
C LYS A 5 14.51 4.46 2.69
N SER A 6 14.94 5.14 1.65
CA SER A 6 14.05 5.88 0.74
C SER A 6 14.40 5.60 -0.71
N PRO A 7 13.48 5.81 -1.66
CA PRO A 7 13.85 5.97 -3.08
C PRO A 7 14.89 7.06 -3.27
N GLY A 8 15.64 7.00 -4.38
CA GLY A 8 16.64 8.02 -4.70
C GLY A 8 16.02 9.40 -4.93
N ALA A 9 14.84 9.45 -5.55
CA ALA A 9 14.03 10.66 -5.68
C ALA A 9 12.55 10.33 -5.87
N TYR A 10 11.70 11.33 -5.59
CA TYR A 10 10.26 11.32 -5.86
C TYR A 10 9.90 12.56 -6.69
N LEU A 11 9.18 12.37 -7.78
CA LEU A 11 8.67 13.45 -8.62
C LEU A 11 7.17 13.26 -8.84
N GLN A 12 6.39 14.28 -8.52
CA GLN A 12 4.94 14.33 -8.77
C GLN A 12 4.59 15.62 -9.52
N ARG A 13 3.84 15.48 -10.60
CA ARG A 13 3.30 16.61 -11.36
C ARG A 13 2.21 16.16 -12.32
N SER A 14 1.25 17.02 -12.61
CA SER A 14 0.27 16.83 -13.68
C SER A 14 0.96 16.77 -15.04
N GLY A 15 0.61 15.78 -15.87
CA GLY A 15 1.18 15.59 -17.21
C GLY A 15 2.61 15.04 -17.24
N LEU A 16 3.14 14.57 -16.10
CA LEU A 16 4.52 14.08 -15.99
C LEU A 16 4.85 12.97 -17.00
N ARG A 17 3.87 12.13 -17.36
CA ARG A 17 4.06 11.05 -18.34
C ARG A 17 4.60 11.51 -19.69
N ALA A 18 4.33 12.76 -20.06
CA ALA A 18 4.83 13.35 -21.31
C ALA A 18 6.31 13.76 -21.27
N GLU A 19 6.95 13.70 -20.11
CA GLU A 19 8.36 14.11 -19.91
C GLU A 19 9.24 12.96 -19.40
N VAL A 20 8.67 11.78 -19.18
CA VAL A 20 9.37 10.62 -18.61
C VAL A 20 10.62 10.27 -19.42
N GLY A 21 10.58 10.36 -20.76
CA GLY A 21 11.74 10.06 -21.60
C GLY A 21 12.96 10.91 -21.25
N GLU A 22 12.79 12.22 -21.09
CA GLU A 22 13.87 13.14 -20.73
C GLU A 22 14.37 12.87 -19.30
N ILE A 23 13.45 12.60 -18.36
CA ILE A 23 13.77 12.34 -16.96
C ILE A 23 14.59 11.06 -16.81
N ILE A 24 14.28 10.01 -17.55
CA ILE A 24 14.93 8.71 -17.38
C ILE A 24 16.10 8.45 -18.33
N ALA A 25 16.27 9.26 -19.38
CA ALA A 25 17.40 9.13 -20.33
C ALA A 25 18.78 9.03 -19.66
N PRO A 26 19.07 9.75 -18.55
CA PRO A 26 20.35 9.60 -17.84
C PRO A 26 20.61 8.19 -17.28
N PHE A 27 19.57 7.37 -17.06
CA PHE A 27 19.73 6.00 -16.58
C PHE A 27 20.08 5.04 -17.73
N GLY A 28 19.69 5.34 -18.98
CA GLY A 28 20.01 4.57 -20.17
C GLY A 28 18.97 4.69 -21.28
N LEU A 29 19.42 4.46 -22.51
CA LEU A 29 18.59 4.56 -23.72
C LEU A 29 18.00 3.22 -24.19
N ARG A 30 18.16 2.16 -23.40
CA ARG A 30 17.52 0.86 -23.60
C ARG A 30 16.92 0.40 -22.29
N ILE A 31 15.61 0.30 -22.25
CA ILE A 31 14.86 0.00 -21.02
C ILE A 31 13.92 -1.19 -21.23
N HIS A 32 13.55 -1.81 -20.13
CA HIS A 32 12.45 -2.75 -20.06
C HIS A 32 11.26 -2.09 -19.35
N ILE A 33 10.10 -2.06 -20.01
CA ILE A 33 8.87 -1.56 -19.42
C ILE A 33 8.10 -2.78 -18.90
N PHE A 34 7.84 -2.80 -17.60
CA PHE A 34 7.04 -3.81 -16.94
C PHE A 34 5.74 -3.18 -16.45
N THR A 35 4.59 -3.67 -16.90
CA THR A 35 3.31 -2.98 -16.68
C THR A 35 2.14 -3.97 -16.63
N SER A 36 0.92 -3.46 -16.62
CA SER A 36 -0.33 -4.20 -16.88
C SER A 36 -1.08 -3.52 -18.04
N PRO A 37 -1.98 -4.23 -18.74
CA PRO A 37 -2.70 -3.64 -19.87
C PRO A 37 -3.38 -2.31 -19.54
N HIS A 38 -4.15 -2.25 -18.47
CA HIS A 38 -4.83 -1.01 -18.04
C HIS A 38 -3.87 0.12 -17.65
N ALA A 39 -2.76 -0.20 -16.98
CA ALA A 39 -1.77 0.82 -16.61
C ALA A 39 -1.05 1.37 -17.84
N TRP A 40 -0.75 0.51 -18.81
CA TRP A 40 -0.16 0.92 -20.09
C TRP A 40 -1.09 1.84 -20.89
N GLU A 41 -2.36 1.48 -20.98
CA GLU A 41 -3.38 2.31 -21.63
C GLU A 41 -3.51 3.69 -20.95
N ALA A 42 -3.53 3.74 -19.62
CA ALA A 42 -3.72 4.98 -18.86
C ALA A 42 -2.60 6.03 -19.06
N VAL A 43 -1.40 5.60 -19.44
CA VAL A 43 -0.25 6.53 -19.62
C VAL A 43 0.05 6.85 -21.08
N ASN A 44 -0.57 6.14 -22.03
CA ASN A 44 -0.31 6.31 -23.44
C ASN A 44 -1.40 7.14 -24.16
N PRO A 45 -1.06 7.80 -25.30
CA PRO A 45 0.22 7.74 -26.03
C PRO A 45 1.34 8.60 -25.44
N ALA A 46 1.06 9.48 -24.50
CA ALA A 46 2.01 10.50 -24.03
C ALA A 46 3.34 9.92 -23.50
N LEU A 47 3.29 8.76 -22.80
CA LEU A 47 4.51 8.10 -22.32
C LEU A 47 5.36 7.57 -23.49
N SER A 48 4.78 6.80 -24.41
CA SER A 48 5.52 6.26 -25.55
C SER A 48 6.12 7.35 -26.44
N GLU A 49 5.37 8.40 -26.74
CA GLU A 49 5.86 9.56 -27.47
C GLU A 49 7.01 10.26 -26.74
N SER A 50 6.96 10.36 -25.42
CA SER A 50 8.05 10.93 -24.62
C SER A 50 9.32 10.09 -24.72
N LEU A 51 9.20 8.76 -24.66
CA LEU A 51 10.33 7.85 -24.81
C LEU A 51 10.93 7.92 -26.21
N GLU A 52 10.09 7.99 -27.25
CA GLU A 52 10.53 8.15 -28.66
C GLU A 52 11.30 9.44 -28.87
N ARG A 53 10.78 10.58 -28.39
CA ARG A 53 11.46 11.89 -28.48
C ARG A 53 12.82 11.86 -27.79
N ALA A 54 12.97 11.14 -26.69
CA ALA A 54 14.23 10.97 -25.97
C ALA A 54 15.18 9.93 -26.61
N GLY A 55 14.80 9.29 -27.72
CA GLY A 55 15.59 8.24 -28.38
C GLY A 55 15.71 6.96 -27.58
N ILE A 56 14.82 6.73 -26.63
CA ILE A 56 14.80 5.54 -25.78
C ILE A 56 14.11 4.39 -26.54
N ARG A 57 14.78 3.24 -26.58
CA ARG A 57 14.22 1.97 -27.09
C ARG A 57 13.78 1.12 -25.92
N TRP A 58 12.60 0.51 -26.01
CA TRP A 58 12.06 -0.32 -24.93
C TRP A 58 11.59 -1.70 -25.40
N HIS A 59 11.61 -2.63 -24.49
CA HIS A 59 10.88 -3.88 -24.53
C HIS A 59 9.70 -3.77 -23.57
N LEU A 60 8.51 -4.23 -23.98
CA LEU A 60 7.29 -4.15 -23.19
C LEU A 60 6.90 -5.56 -22.72
N ASP A 61 6.68 -5.72 -21.41
CA ASP A 61 6.18 -6.96 -20.81
C ASP A 61 5.03 -6.67 -19.84
N PHE A 62 4.05 -7.56 -19.80
CA PHE A 62 2.86 -7.41 -18.97
C PHE A 62 2.85 -8.41 -17.83
N LEU A 63 2.60 -7.91 -16.62
CA LEU A 63 2.24 -8.75 -15.48
C LEU A 63 0.86 -9.35 -15.71
N THR A 64 0.76 -10.67 -15.59
CA THR A 64 -0.50 -11.41 -15.56
C THR A 64 -0.77 -11.89 -14.14
N GLY A 65 -1.88 -11.49 -13.55
CA GLY A 65 -2.28 -11.90 -12.20
C GLY A 65 -1.60 -11.11 -11.07
N GLU A 66 -1.21 -11.80 -10.02
CA GLU A 66 -0.65 -11.23 -8.80
C GLU A 66 0.89 -11.16 -8.84
N CYS A 67 1.48 -10.43 -7.89
CA CYS A 67 2.93 -10.47 -7.62
C CYS A 67 3.25 -11.80 -6.91
N THR A 68 3.52 -12.84 -7.69
CA THR A 68 3.86 -14.19 -7.21
C THR A 68 5.35 -14.47 -7.34
N ASP A 69 5.85 -15.53 -6.68
CA ASP A 69 7.23 -15.98 -6.86
C ASP A 69 7.52 -16.33 -8.33
N ALA A 70 6.55 -16.93 -9.02
CA ALA A 70 6.69 -17.27 -10.44
C ALA A 70 6.80 -16.01 -11.32
N ALA A 71 5.99 -14.97 -11.05
CA ALA A 71 6.05 -13.71 -11.78
C ALA A 71 7.38 -12.98 -11.55
N ILE A 72 7.87 -12.95 -10.30
CA ILE A 72 9.16 -12.37 -9.93
C ILE A 72 10.31 -13.08 -10.66
N GLU A 73 10.35 -14.42 -10.62
CA GLU A 73 11.42 -15.18 -11.26
C GLU A 73 11.38 -15.09 -12.78
N LYS A 74 10.16 -15.06 -13.39
CA LYS A 74 10.01 -14.80 -14.83
C LYS A 74 10.63 -13.46 -15.21
N LEU A 75 10.20 -12.37 -14.58
CA LEU A 75 10.73 -11.04 -14.87
C LEU A 75 12.25 -10.98 -14.68
N LYS A 76 12.76 -11.55 -13.59
CA LYS A 76 14.21 -11.60 -13.31
C LYS A 76 14.98 -12.32 -14.42
N SER A 77 14.48 -13.48 -14.85
CA SER A 77 15.09 -14.27 -15.91
C SER A 77 15.12 -13.53 -17.24
N ASP A 78 14.02 -12.86 -17.60
CA ASP A 78 13.91 -12.07 -18.83
C ASP A 78 14.89 -10.87 -18.83
N LEU A 79 14.99 -10.15 -17.71
CA LEU A 79 15.95 -9.05 -17.56
C LEU A 79 17.41 -9.49 -17.66
N VAL A 80 17.74 -10.64 -17.08
CA VAL A 80 19.10 -11.22 -17.16
C VAL A 80 19.41 -11.64 -18.59
N ALA A 81 18.51 -12.36 -19.25
CA ALA A 81 18.68 -12.80 -20.64
C ALA A 81 18.87 -11.63 -21.61
N GLN A 82 18.12 -10.55 -21.41
CA GLN A 82 18.18 -9.33 -22.22
C GLN A 82 19.33 -8.38 -21.81
N LYS A 83 20.08 -8.70 -20.76
CA LYS A 83 21.13 -7.83 -20.16
C LYS A 83 20.61 -6.43 -19.85
N THR A 84 19.36 -6.34 -19.38
CA THR A 84 18.68 -5.09 -19.06
C THR A 84 19.31 -4.43 -17.84
N LYS A 85 19.51 -3.12 -17.91
CA LYS A 85 20.05 -2.32 -16.79
C LYS A 85 19.04 -1.32 -16.22
N VAL A 86 17.96 -1.05 -16.93
CA VAL A 86 16.95 -0.07 -16.55
C VAL A 86 15.57 -0.67 -16.71
N VAL A 87 14.79 -0.66 -15.65
CA VAL A 87 13.37 -1.05 -15.66
C VAL A 87 12.51 0.14 -15.33
N LEU A 88 11.52 0.42 -16.18
CA LEU A 88 10.42 1.32 -15.91
C LEU A 88 9.19 0.46 -15.56
N ALA A 89 8.86 0.39 -14.27
CA ALA A 89 7.66 -0.30 -13.80
C ALA A 89 6.48 0.69 -13.76
N VAL A 90 5.45 0.45 -14.58
CA VAL A 90 4.30 1.34 -14.73
C VAL A 90 3.05 0.62 -14.21
N GLY A 91 2.46 1.08 -13.10
CA GLY A 91 1.27 0.43 -12.59
C GLY A 91 0.91 0.71 -11.14
N GLY A 92 0.02 -0.11 -10.62
CA GLY A 92 -0.31 -0.18 -9.19
C GLY A 92 0.58 -1.16 -8.42
N GLY A 93 0.23 -1.40 -7.16
CA GLY A 93 1.05 -2.17 -6.21
C GLY A 93 1.59 -3.50 -6.72
N ARG A 94 0.78 -4.32 -7.41
CA ARG A 94 1.20 -5.63 -7.94
C ARG A 94 2.40 -5.53 -8.89
N VAL A 95 2.33 -4.61 -9.86
CA VAL A 95 3.42 -4.37 -10.83
C VAL A 95 4.65 -3.83 -10.11
N LEU A 96 4.45 -2.82 -9.26
CA LEU A 96 5.54 -2.14 -8.57
C LEU A 96 6.27 -3.06 -7.58
N ASP A 97 5.54 -3.89 -6.85
CA ASP A 97 6.13 -4.84 -5.89
C ASP A 97 6.92 -5.95 -6.60
N CYS A 98 6.40 -6.50 -7.70
CA CYS A 98 7.13 -7.47 -8.51
C CYS A 98 8.45 -6.87 -9.02
N ALA A 99 8.43 -5.68 -9.59
CA ALA A 99 9.62 -4.99 -10.08
C ALA A 99 10.60 -4.65 -8.94
N LYS A 100 10.12 -4.24 -7.76
CA LYS A 100 10.95 -3.97 -6.58
C LYS A 100 11.62 -5.24 -6.06
N ALA A 101 10.91 -6.37 -6.00
CA ALA A 101 11.48 -7.65 -5.60
C ALA A 101 12.63 -8.05 -6.52
N VAL A 102 12.48 -7.91 -7.84
CA VAL A 102 13.54 -8.18 -8.82
C VAL A 102 14.70 -7.19 -8.67
N ASN A 103 14.43 -5.89 -8.50
CA ASN A 103 15.48 -4.88 -8.28
C ASN A 103 16.32 -5.16 -7.04
N SER A 104 15.68 -5.67 -5.98
CA SER A 104 16.39 -6.05 -4.75
C SER A 104 17.35 -7.23 -4.97
N ALA A 105 17.05 -8.11 -5.92
CA ALA A 105 17.85 -9.29 -6.26
C ALA A 105 18.95 -9.01 -7.30
N LEU A 106 18.82 -7.95 -8.12
CA LEU A 106 19.74 -7.61 -9.21
C LEU A 106 20.53 -6.32 -8.90
N PRO A 107 21.81 -6.41 -8.46
CA PRO A 107 22.56 -5.28 -7.91
C PRO A 107 22.82 -4.13 -8.91
N ASN A 108 22.85 -4.42 -10.21
CA ASN A 108 23.17 -3.45 -11.25
C ASN A 108 21.95 -2.96 -12.04
N LEU A 109 20.75 -3.17 -11.50
CA LEU A 109 19.50 -2.74 -12.11
C LEU A 109 19.12 -1.35 -11.55
N ALA A 110 18.77 -0.41 -12.43
CA ALA A 110 18.10 0.83 -12.04
C ALA A 110 16.59 0.64 -12.22
N LEU A 111 15.84 0.73 -11.12
CA LEU A 111 14.38 0.67 -11.13
C LEU A 111 13.81 2.07 -11.06
N ILE A 112 12.92 2.39 -11.99
CA ILE A 112 12.05 3.57 -11.96
C ILE A 112 10.61 3.06 -11.77
N ASN A 113 9.95 3.47 -10.69
CA ASN A 113 8.54 3.19 -10.46
C ASN A 113 7.70 4.36 -10.96
N PHE A 114 6.77 4.09 -11.86
CA PHE A 114 5.73 5.03 -12.27
C PHE A 114 4.39 4.54 -11.71
N ALA A 115 3.92 5.21 -10.64
CA ALA A 115 2.65 4.86 -10.02
C ALA A 115 1.47 5.43 -10.82
N THR A 116 0.56 4.57 -11.26
CA THR A 116 -0.68 4.97 -11.94
C THR A 116 -1.85 5.11 -10.99
N LEU A 117 -1.68 4.70 -9.73
CA LEU A 117 -2.68 4.74 -8.67
C LEU A 117 -2.04 5.22 -7.37
N ALA A 118 -2.80 5.93 -6.55
CA ALA A 118 -2.43 6.27 -5.17
C ALA A 118 -3.19 5.40 -4.15
N ALA A 119 -3.31 4.09 -4.45
CA ALA A 119 -4.08 3.13 -3.66
C ALA A 119 -3.32 2.54 -2.47
N THR A 120 -2.00 2.68 -2.43
CA THR A 120 -1.07 2.25 -1.39
C THR A 120 0.25 3.02 -1.52
N CYS A 121 1.15 2.86 -0.57
CA CYS A 121 2.53 3.38 -0.66
C CYS A 121 3.50 2.44 -1.42
N ALA A 122 3.02 1.46 -2.18
CA ALA A 122 3.85 0.45 -2.84
C ALA A 122 4.97 1.03 -3.74
N ALA A 123 4.73 2.19 -4.35
CA ALA A 123 5.74 2.86 -5.17
C ALA A 123 7.01 3.24 -4.37
N TRP A 124 6.85 3.55 -3.09
CA TRP A 124 7.90 3.99 -2.17
C TRP A 124 8.39 2.88 -1.23
N SER A 125 7.46 2.10 -0.66
CA SER A 125 7.66 1.21 0.48
C SER A 125 8.91 0.32 0.35
N PRO A 126 9.69 0.11 1.45
CA PRO A 126 10.86 -0.77 1.48
C PRO A 126 10.48 -2.27 1.54
N LEU A 127 9.24 -2.58 1.26
CA LEU A 127 8.70 -3.94 1.20
C LEU A 127 8.14 -4.21 -0.20
N ALA A 128 8.18 -5.48 -0.62
CA ALA A 128 7.38 -6.01 -1.71
C ALA A 128 6.42 -7.07 -1.15
N ILE A 129 5.15 -6.96 -1.49
CA ILE A 129 4.14 -7.92 -1.05
C ILE A 129 4.02 -9.03 -2.07
N VAL A 130 4.25 -10.25 -1.63
CA VAL A 130 4.19 -11.45 -2.47
C VAL A 130 2.95 -12.25 -2.10
N TYR A 131 2.23 -12.67 -3.12
CA TYR A 131 0.97 -13.41 -3.02
C TYR A 131 1.12 -14.81 -3.59
N ASN A 132 0.24 -15.72 -3.18
CA ASN A 132 0.06 -16.98 -3.88
C ASN A 132 -0.82 -16.80 -5.13
N GLU A 133 -0.96 -17.85 -5.94
CA GLU A 133 -1.73 -17.82 -7.20
C GLU A 133 -3.24 -17.53 -6.99
N GLN A 134 -3.74 -17.69 -5.77
CA GLN A 134 -5.13 -17.40 -5.39
C GLN A 134 -5.31 -15.99 -4.81
N GLY A 135 -4.25 -15.16 -4.79
CA GLY A 135 -4.29 -13.79 -4.25
C GLY A 135 -4.22 -13.71 -2.72
N GLY A 136 -3.90 -14.82 -2.02
CA GLY A 136 -3.63 -14.83 -0.59
C GLY A 136 -2.22 -14.32 -0.29
N HIS A 137 -2.06 -13.46 0.73
CA HIS A 137 -0.77 -12.96 1.20
C HIS A 137 0.15 -14.13 1.56
N LEU A 138 1.33 -14.17 0.97
CA LEU A 138 2.34 -15.18 1.24
C LEU A 138 3.41 -14.63 2.19
N ARG A 139 3.95 -13.44 1.88
CA ARG A 139 4.93 -12.74 2.71
C ARG A 139 5.09 -11.27 2.32
N SER A 140 5.52 -10.47 3.29
CA SER A 140 6.05 -9.12 3.08
C SER A 140 7.58 -9.23 3.01
N GLN A 141 8.14 -9.07 1.81
CA GLN A 141 9.57 -9.24 1.55
C GLN A 141 10.32 -7.93 1.77
N PRO A 142 11.25 -7.86 2.75
CA PRO A 142 12.12 -6.70 2.91
C PRO A 142 13.05 -6.53 1.71
N LEU A 143 13.25 -5.28 1.30
CA LEU A 143 14.06 -4.94 0.13
C LEU A 143 15.43 -4.42 0.56
N ASN A 144 16.48 -4.90 -0.12
CA ASN A 144 17.84 -4.39 0.05
C ASN A 144 18.06 -3.05 -0.65
N ARG A 145 17.31 -2.82 -1.73
CA ARG A 145 17.38 -1.63 -2.57
C ARG A 145 15.98 -1.13 -2.91
N LEU A 146 15.82 0.19 -2.88
CA LEU A 146 14.61 0.85 -3.31
C LEU A 146 14.75 1.37 -4.75
N PRO A 147 13.65 1.84 -5.38
CA PRO A 147 13.71 2.46 -6.70
C PRO A 147 14.70 3.64 -6.72
N ALA A 148 15.42 3.80 -7.82
CA ALA A 148 16.22 4.99 -8.07
C ALA A 148 15.34 6.23 -8.21
N LEU A 149 14.10 6.04 -8.71
CA LEU A 149 13.17 7.14 -8.95
C LEU A 149 11.72 6.63 -8.81
N VAL A 150 10.90 7.44 -8.17
CA VAL A 150 9.43 7.27 -8.13
C VAL A 150 8.80 8.43 -8.88
N LEU A 151 7.99 8.12 -9.88
CA LEU A 151 7.27 9.06 -10.72
C LEU A 151 5.76 8.93 -10.47
N VAL A 152 5.09 10.05 -10.35
CA VAL A 152 3.63 10.13 -10.22
C VAL A 152 3.10 11.23 -11.12
N ASP A 153 2.23 10.87 -12.03
CA ASP A 153 1.44 11.83 -12.79
C ASP A 153 0.09 12.01 -12.10
N SER A 154 -0.12 13.18 -11.49
CA SER A 154 -1.36 13.46 -10.75
C SER A 154 -2.60 13.46 -11.66
N GLU A 155 -2.45 13.71 -12.95
CA GLU A 155 -3.55 13.59 -13.92
C GLU A 155 -3.94 12.13 -14.16
N VAL A 156 -2.97 11.21 -14.27
CA VAL A 156 -3.24 9.76 -14.38
C VAL A 156 -4.00 9.28 -13.15
N VAL A 157 -3.59 9.71 -11.96
CA VAL A 157 -4.29 9.37 -10.71
C VAL A 157 -5.68 9.99 -10.67
N ALA A 158 -5.85 11.26 -11.11
CA ALA A 158 -7.15 11.93 -11.17
C ALA A 158 -8.17 11.20 -12.08
N HIS A 159 -7.69 10.54 -13.13
CA HIS A 159 -8.52 9.75 -14.05
C HIS A 159 -8.75 8.31 -13.59
N SER A 160 -8.11 7.88 -12.51
CA SER A 160 -8.34 6.55 -11.94
C SER A 160 -9.67 6.48 -11.18
N ASN A 161 -10.19 5.26 -10.98
CA ASN A 161 -11.40 5.10 -10.18
C ASN A 161 -11.16 5.57 -8.74
N VAL A 162 -12.03 6.42 -8.24
CA VAL A 162 -11.99 7.04 -6.89
C VAL A 162 -11.89 6.03 -5.75
N ARG A 163 -12.37 4.80 -5.96
CA ARG A 163 -12.25 3.72 -4.99
C ARG A 163 -10.79 3.42 -4.65
N TYR A 164 -9.87 3.57 -5.61
CA TYR A 164 -8.43 3.41 -5.36
C TYR A 164 -7.87 4.53 -4.48
N LEU A 165 -8.27 5.77 -4.70
CA LEU A 165 -7.84 6.89 -3.86
C LEU A 165 -8.33 6.73 -2.42
N LYS A 166 -9.62 6.38 -2.22
CA LYS A 166 -10.20 6.08 -0.90
C LYS A 166 -9.47 4.93 -0.21
N SER A 167 -9.20 3.85 -0.93
CA SER A 167 -8.42 2.70 -0.43
C SER A 167 -7.03 3.14 0.04
N GLY A 168 -6.36 4.02 -0.71
CA GLY A 168 -5.04 4.56 -0.34
C GLY A 168 -5.08 5.42 0.91
N ILE A 169 -6.09 6.27 1.05
CA ILE A 169 -6.31 7.07 2.27
C ILE A 169 -6.41 6.16 3.49
N VAL A 170 -7.22 5.12 3.40
CA VAL A 170 -7.46 4.20 4.52
C VAL A 170 -6.22 3.35 4.84
N ASP A 171 -5.47 2.89 3.82
CA ASP A 171 -4.18 2.21 4.03
C ASP A 171 -3.16 3.13 4.72
N ALA A 172 -3.10 4.40 4.32
CA ALA A 172 -2.19 5.37 4.93
C ALA A 172 -2.61 5.75 6.38
N LEU A 173 -3.91 5.89 6.66
CA LEU A 173 -4.45 6.07 8.01
C LEU A 173 -3.98 4.96 8.96
N ALA A 174 -3.93 3.72 8.46
CA ALA A 174 -3.51 2.57 9.28
C ALA A 174 -2.14 2.78 9.91
N LYS A 175 -1.21 3.42 9.23
CA LYS A 175 0.16 3.62 9.74
C LYS A 175 0.18 4.37 11.07
N TRP A 176 -0.69 5.38 11.25
CA TRP A 176 -0.77 6.10 12.53
C TRP A 176 -1.35 5.22 13.63
N TYR A 177 -2.51 4.59 13.38
CA TYR A 177 -3.19 3.74 14.36
C TYR A 177 -2.40 2.48 14.73
N GLU A 178 -1.49 2.05 13.88
CA GLU A 178 -0.63 0.89 14.13
C GLU A 178 0.67 1.24 14.84
N PHE A 179 1.26 2.42 14.58
CA PHE A 179 2.55 2.82 15.17
C PHE A 179 2.43 3.61 16.47
N GLU A 180 1.37 4.40 16.64
CA GLU A 180 1.12 5.19 17.84
C GLU A 180 1.03 4.34 19.12
N PRO A 181 0.40 3.15 19.14
CA PRO A 181 0.43 2.29 20.32
C PRO A 181 1.83 1.88 20.76
N TYR A 182 2.73 1.60 19.83
CA TYR A 182 4.13 1.32 20.15
C TYR A 182 4.84 2.53 20.74
N GLN A 183 4.60 3.72 20.18
CA GLN A 183 5.21 4.95 20.70
C GLN A 183 4.74 5.26 22.13
N ARG A 184 3.46 5.08 22.43
CA ARG A 184 2.93 5.24 23.80
C ARG A 184 3.61 4.30 24.79
N GLN A 185 3.91 3.08 24.35
CA GLN A 185 4.54 2.07 25.21
C GLN A 185 6.05 2.30 25.38
N ASP A 186 6.71 2.89 24.38
CA ASP A 186 8.17 3.10 24.36
C ASP A 186 8.50 4.52 23.82
N PRO A 187 8.22 5.57 24.63
CA PRO A 187 8.26 6.96 24.17
C PRO A 187 9.67 7.51 23.92
N ASP A 188 10.73 6.81 24.36
CA ASP A 188 12.11 7.27 24.21
C ASP A 188 12.77 6.83 22.88
N ARG A 189 11.98 6.35 21.92
CA ARG A 189 12.48 5.79 20.66
C ARG A 189 12.23 6.72 19.47
N LEU A 190 13.25 7.46 19.05
CA LEU A 190 13.19 8.35 17.87
C LEU A 190 12.68 7.65 16.60
N ALA A 191 12.94 6.35 16.44
CA ALA A 191 12.42 5.58 15.31
C ALA A 191 10.88 5.55 15.28
N LEU A 192 10.25 5.42 16.45
CA LEU A 192 8.79 5.47 16.59
C LEU A 192 8.26 6.90 16.39
N ASP A 193 8.97 7.91 16.92
CA ASP A 193 8.60 9.31 16.73
C ASP A 193 8.55 9.68 15.25
N LEU A 194 9.55 9.25 14.47
CA LEU A 194 9.59 9.50 13.02
C LEU A 194 8.44 8.80 12.27
N LYS A 195 8.13 7.54 12.64
CA LYS A 195 7.01 6.81 12.05
C LYS A 195 5.68 7.51 12.33
N VAL A 196 5.44 7.82 13.61
CA VAL A 196 4.20 8.44 14.07
C VAL A 196 4.06 9.86 13.53
N ALA A 197 5.14 10.65 13.49
CA ALA A 197 5.11 12.00 12.92
C ALA A 197 4.74 11.99 11.43
N ALA A 198 5.35 11.10 10.63
CA ALA A 198 5.01 10.98 9.21
C ALA A 198 3.55 10.51 9.01
N ALA A 199 3.12 9.50 9.78
CA ALA A 199 1.77 8.98 9.71
C ALA A 199 0.73 10.00 10.25
N GLY A 200 1.04 10.74 11.32
CA GLY A 200 0.17 11.78 11.88
C GLY A 200 -0.07 12.93 10.91
N LEU A 201 0.98 13.37 10.21
CA LEU A 201 0.83 14.39 9.16
C LEU A 201 -0.11 13.90 8.03
N ALA A 202 -0.06 12.62 7.68
CA ALA A 202 -1.00 12.05 6.71
C ALA A 202 -2.46 12.11 7.22
N VAL A 203 -2.70 11.79 8.50
CA VAL A 203 -4.04 11.91 9.12
C VAL A 203 -4.55 13.35 9.04
N GLU A 204 -3.73 14.35 9.38
CA GLU A 204 -4.10 15.77 9.29
C GLU A 204 -4.48 16.17 7.86
N ILE A 205 -3.73 15.68 6.86
CA ILE A 205 -4.03 15.92 5.44
C ILE A 205 -5.38 15.29 5.06
N PHE A 206 -5.66 14.07 5.48
CA PHE A 206 -6.92 13.39 5.16
C PHE A 206 -8.12 14.04 5.84
N GLU A 207 -7.98 14.49 7.08
CA GLU A 207 -9.04 15.22 7.77
C GLU A 207 -9.36 16.53 7.07
N LYS A 208 -8.35 17.26 6.61
CA LYS A 208 -8.49 18.58 6.01
C LYS A 208 -8.85 18.55 4.53
N TRP A 209 -8.24 17.63 3.76
CA TRP A 209 -8.27 17.65 2.30
C TRP A 209 -8.89 16.39 1.67
N GLY A 210 -9.11 15.34 2.46
CA GLY A 210 -9.52 14.03 1.94
C GLY A 210 -10.84 14.07 1.17
N GLU A 211 -11.88 14.74 1.69
CA GLU A 211 -13.17 14.86 1.01
C GLU A 211 -13.05 15.64 -0.29
N GLN A 212 -12.34 16.78 -0.26
CA GLN A 212 -12.12 17.57 -1.46
C GLN A 212 -11.33 16.80 -2.53
N ALA A 213 -10.30 16.04 -2.12
CA ALA A 213 -9.52 15.22 -3.05
C ALA A 213 -10.36 14.10 -3.68
N VAL A 214 -11.26 13.48 -2.92
CA VAL A 214 -12.23 12.50 -3.43
C VAL A 214 -13.16 13.12 -4.46
N GLU A 215 -13.70 14.28 -4.17
CA GLU A 215 -14.57 15.03 -5.09
C GLU A 215 -13.82 15.46 -6.36
N ASP A 216 -12.58 15.91 -6.22
CA ASP A 216 -11.73 16.28 -7.36
C ASP A 216 -11.38 15.09 -8.25
N ASN A 217 -11.09 13.93 -7.65
CA ASN A 217 -10.87 12.69 -8.42
C ASN A 217 -12.16 12.24 -9.15
N LEU A 218 -13.33 12.31 -8.51
CA LEU A 218 -14.61 12.00 -9.15
C LEU A 218 -14.85 12.86 -10.39
N HIS A 219 -14.39 14.11 -10.37
CA HIS A 219 -14.50 15.04 -11.49
C HIS A 219 -13.24 15.09 -12.37
N GLN A 220 -12.28 14.19 -12.17
CA GLN A 220 -11.03 14.08 -12.93
C GLN A 220 -10.22 15.40 -12.94
N ARG A 221 -10.25 16.14 -11.83
CA ARG A 221 -9.56 17.42 -11.67
C ARG A 221 -8.29 17.25 -10.85
N VAL A 222 -7.19 17.80 -11.35
CA VAL A 222 -5.96 17.94 -10.57
C VAL A 222 -6.03 19.24 -9.78
N THR A 223 -6.00 19.14 -8.47
CA THR A 223 -6.04 20.27 -7.54
C THR A 223 -4.98 20.10 -6.44
N PRO A 224 -4.63 21.17 -5.73
CA PRO A 224 -3.70 21.05 -4.58
C PRO A 224 -4.20 20.08 -3.50
N ALA A 225 -5.52 19.88 -3.34
CA ALA A 225 -6.07 18.91 -2.41
C ALA A 225 -5.80 17.49 -2.86
N LEU A 226 -6.05 17.18 -4.13
CA LEU A 226 -5.76 15.85 -4.69
C LEU A 226 -4.26 15.54 -4.64
N GLU A 227 -3.40 16.50 -5.04
CA GLU A 227 -1.94 16.31 -5.02
C GLU A 227 -1.41 16.03 -3.62
N LYS A 228 -1.87 16.77 -2.59
CA LYS A 228 -1.52 16.51 -1.19
C LYS A 228 -1.95 15.13 -0.70
N VAL A 229 -3.13 14.67 -1.09
CA VAL A 229 -3.61 13.34 -0.70
C VAL A 229 -2.82 12.23 -1.41
N ILE A 230 -2.44 12.42 -2.68
CA ILE A 230 -1.54 11.49 -3.39
C ILE A 230 -0.18 11.41 -2.68
N GLU A 231 0.40 12.56 -2.31
CA GLU A 231 1.66 12.62 -1.55
C GLU A 231 1.54 11.92 -0.19
N ALA A 232 0.43 12.12 0.53
CA ALA A 232 0.20 11.47 1.81
C ALA A 232 0.10 9.94 1.65
N ASN A 233 -0.63 9.46 0.64
CA ASN A 233 -0.78 8.03 0.36
C ASN A 233 0.54 7.35 -0.04
N ILE A 234 1.42 8.04 -0.76
CA ILE A 234 2.65 7.45 -1.30
C ILE A 234 3.86 7.80 -0.43
N VAL A 235 4.10 9.10 -0.20
CA VAL A 235 5.32 9.58 0.46
C VAL A 235 5.23 9.40 1.97
N LEU A 236 4.18 9.95 2.62
CA LEU A 236 4.11 9.92 4.08
C LEU A 236 3.90 8.50 4.61
N ALA A 237 3.01 7.72 4.01
CA ALA A 237 2.84 6.32 4.36
C ALA A 237 4.09 5.48 4.04
N GLY A 238 4.75 5.75 2.91
CA GLY A 238 6.00 5.13 2.53
C GLY A 238 7.14 5.47 3.50
N LEU A 239 7.24 6.73 3.92
CA LEU A 239 8.23 7.20 4.88
C LEU A 239 8.04 6.56 6.26
N ALA A 240 6.80 6.45 6.75
CA ALA A 240 6.49 5.76 7.99
C ALA A 240 6.97 4.28 7.96
N ASN A 241 6.84 3.60 6.82
CA ASN A 241 7.36 2.25 6.63
C ASN A 241 8.88 2.19 6.45
N SER A 242 9.51 3.28 6.03
CA SER A 242 10.95 3.35 5.72
C SER A 242 11.85 3.33 6.94
N VAL A 243 11.32 3.72 8.11
CA VAL A 243 12.05 3.71 9.37
C VAL A 243 12.04 2.29 9.94
N GLN A 244 13.19 1.67 10.05
CA GLN A 244 13.36 0.31 10.57
C GLN A 244 14.30 0.32 11.76
N ASP A 245 13.90 -0.30 12.85
CA ASP A 245 14.64 -0.41 14.10
C ASP A 245 14.88 -1.89 14.44
N ARG A 246 15.57 -2.15 15.57
CA ARG A 246 15.75 -3.49 16.12
C ARG A 246 14.44 -4.13 16.57
N LEU A 247 13.50 -3.30 17.06
CA LEU A 247 12.16 -3.75 17.36
C LEU A 247 11.33 -3.80 16.08
N ALA A 248 10.87 -4.99 15.74
CA ALA A 248 9.85 -5.13 14.74
C ALA A 248 8.53 -4.52 15.25
N THR A 249 7.93 -3.66 14.45
CA THR A 249 6.65 -3.01 14.75
C THR A 249 5.62 -3.39 13.68
N PRO A 250 5.21 -4.66 13.61
CA PRO A 250 4.18 -5.08 12.66
C PRO A 250 2.87 -4.37 12.98
N GLY A 251 2.18 -3.91 11.95
CA GLY A 251 0.86 -3.32 12.10
C GLY A 251 -0.18 -4.38 12.42
N PHE A 252 -0.96 -4.18 13.49
CA PHE A 252 -1.95 -5.18 13.88
C PHE A 252 -3.09 -5.31 12.88
N ALA A 253 -3.56 -4.19 12.34
CA ALA A 253 -4.54 -4.21 11.25
C ALA A 253 -4.01 -4.94 10.01
N HIS A 254 -2.74 -4.76 9.65
CA HIS A 254 -2.12 -5.48 8.53
C HIS A 254 -1.98 -6.98 8.78
N VAL A 255 -1.69 -7.41 10.00
CA VAL A 255 -1.68 -8.85 10.35
C VAL A 255 -3.07 -9.47 10.20
N ILE A 256 -4.13 -8.75 10.57
CA ILE A 256 -5.52 -9.17 10.31
C ILE A 256 -5.79 -9.20 8.80
N HIS A 257 -5.46 -8.11 8.10
CA HIS A 257 -5.61 -7.98 6.65
C HIS A 257 -4.96 -9.16 5.90
N ASP A 258 -3.72 -9.53 6.25
CA ASP A 258 -2.99 -10.62 5.58
C ASP A 258 -3.81 -11.91 5.64
N ARG A 259 -4.47 -12.18 6.75
CA ARG A 259 -5.35 -13.34 6.90
C ARG A 259 -6.66 -13.21 6.11
N LEU A 260 -7.19 -11.98 5.99
CA LEU A 260 -8.39 -11.71 5.19
C LEU A 260 -8.16 -11.94 3.68
N THR A 261 -6.93 -11.79 3.18
CA THR A 261 -6.61 -12.05 1.76
C THR A 261 -6.87 -13.50 1.34
N HIS A 262 -6.87 -14.44 2.29
CA HIS A 262 -7.16 -15.85 2.06
C HIS A 262 -8.66 -16.19 2.06
N GLN A 263 -9.55 -15.20 2.26
CA GLN A 263 -10.99 -15.40 2.23
C GLN A 263 -11.54 -15.12 0.83
N PRO A 264 -12.07 -16.13 0.09
CA PRO A 264 -12.54 -15.93 -1.29
C PRO A 264 -13.61 -14.85 -1.42
N GLU A 265 -14.46 -14.69 -0.40
CA GLU A 265 -15.54 -13.70 -0.39
C GLU A 265 -14.99 -12.26 -0.37
N LEU A 266 -13.71 -12.07 -0.02
CA LEU A 266 -13.07 -10.76 0.06
C LEU A 266 -12.13 -10.45 -1.10
N HIS A 267 -12.02 -11.31 -2.11
CA HIS A 267 -11.12 -11.07 -3.24
C HIS A 267 -11.46 -9.80 -4.03
N HIS A 268 -12.74 -9.39 -4.02
CA HIS A 268 -13.18 -8.14 -4.65
C HIS A 268 -12.92 -6.88 -3.82
N TRP A 269 -12.52 -7.01 -2.55
CA TRP A 269 -12.12 -5.88 -1.73
C TRP A 269 -10.70 -5.45 -2.06
N LEU A 270 -10.49 -4.14 -2.15
CA LEU A 270 -9.17 -3.56 -2.30
C LEU A 270 -8.33 -3.74 -1.02
N HIS A 271 -7.03 -3.54 -1.14
CA HIS A 271 -6.09 -3.63 0.00
C HIS A 271 -6.55 -2.74 1.16
N GLY A 272 -6.70 -1.42 0.92
CA GLY A 272 -7.10 -0.49 1.97
C GLY A 272 -8.51 -0.72 2.54
N GLU A 273 -9.44 -1.33 1.77
CA GLU A 273 -10.74 -1.72 2.30
C GLU A 273 -10.61 -2.85 3.34
N LYS A 274 -9.75 -3.85 3.07
CA LYS A 274 -9.44 -4.91 4.03
C LYS A 274 -8.69 -4.35 5.24
N VAL A 275 -7.71 -3.45 5.02
CA VAL A 275 -6.95 -2.78 6.08
C VAL A 275 -7.87 -1.94 6.95
N GLY A 276 -8.78 -1.16 6.36
CA GLY A 276 -9.73 -0.34 7.10
C GLY A 276 -10.71 -1.15 7.95
N PHE A 277 -11.25 -2.25 7.40
CA PHE A 277 -12.01 -3.21 8.20
C PHE A 277 -11.16 -3.76 9.36
N SER A 278 -9.91 -4.08 9.10
CA SER A 278 -8.97 -4.58 10.12
C SER A 278 -8.66 -3.53 11.19
N LEU A 279 -8.61 -2.24 10.84
CA LEU A 279 -8.50 -1.14 11.80
C LEU A 279 -9.71 -1.04 12.71
N LEU A 280 -10.92 -1.22 12.18
CA LEU A 280 -12.12 -1.30 13.01
C LEU A 280 -12.00 -2.44 14.04
N VAL A 281 -11.54 -3.62 13.59
CA VAL A 281 -11.31 -4.78 14.48
C VAL A 281 -10.21 -4.48 15.50
N GLN A 282 -9.10 -3.87 15.09
CA GLN A 282 -8.04 -3.43 16.01
C GLN A 282 -8.59 -2.51 17.08
N SER A 283 -9.32 -1.47 16.70
CA SER A 283 -9.91 -0.52 17.63
C SER A 283 -10.86 -1.18 18.64
N LEU A 284 -11.66 -2.17 18.18
CA LEU A 284 -12.52 -2.95 19.07
C LEU A 284 -11.74 -3.86 20.04
N VAL A 285 -10.52 -4.28 19.68
CA VAL A 285 -9.63 -5.05 20.58
C VAL A 285 -8.98 -4.14 21.59
N GLU A 286 -8.57 -2.93 21.20
CA GLU A 286 -7.95 -1.91 22.06
C GLU A 286 -8.94 -1.34 23.07
N GLN A 287 -10.17 -1.07 22.63
CA GLN A 287 -11.21 -0.45 23.45
C GLN A 287 -12.00 -1.53 24.19
N GLU A 288 -11.72 -1.75 25.46
CA GLU A 288 -12.44 -2.76 26.29
C GLU A 288 -13.94 -2.49 26.41
N SER A 289 -14.38 -1.26 26.11
CA SER A 289 -15.79 -0.85 26.08
C SER A 289 -16.63 -1.59 25.03
N GLY A 290 -16.00 -2.23 24.02
CA GLY A 290 -16.68 -2.85 22.88
C GLY A 290 -17.27 -1.84 21.91
N GLN A 291 -16.82 -0.57 21.96
CA GLN A 291 -17.06 0.48 20.97
C GLN A 291 -15.72 0.84 20.35
N PRO A 292 -15.64 1.09 19.02
CA PRO A 292 -14.42 1.53 18.40
C PRO A 292 -14.13 3.00 18.73
N ASP A 293 -12.92 3.45 18.47
CA ASP A 293 -12.59 4.86 18.47
C ASP A 293 -13.51 5.63 17.52
N THR A 294 -14.12 6.71 18.03
CA THR A 294 -15.15 7.45 17.27
C THR A 294 -14.57 8.25 16.12
N THR A 295 -13.34 8.74 16.26
CA THR A 295 -12.65 9.48 15.20
C THR A 295 -12.27 8.53 14.06
N LEU A 296 -11.70 7.37 14.39
CA LEU A 296 -11.42 6.33 13.41
C LEU A 296 -12.68 5.88 12.68
N LEU A 297 -13.76 5.58 13.41
CA LEU A 297 -15.01 5.13 12.80
C LEU A 297 -15.54 6.16 11.80
N ARG A 298 -15.54 7.44 12.16
CA ARG A 298 -15.96 8.54 11.28
C ARG A 298 -15.09 8.59 10.01
N LEU A 299 -13.77 8.42 10.12
CA LEU A 299 -12.87 8.41 8.97
C LEU A 299 -13.11 7.20 8.07
N LEU A 300 -13.29 6.01 8.65
CA LEU A 300 -13.60 4.80 7.89
C LEU A 300 -14.92 4.93 7.11
N GLN A 301 -15.96 5.49 7.73
CA GLN A 301 -17.25 5.76 7.08
C GLN A 301 -17.11 6.81 5.97
N ARG A 302 -16.38 7.89 6.22
CA ARG A 302 -16.12 8.98 5.26
C ARG A 302 -15.50 8.47 3.96
N PHE A 303 -14.64 7.46 4.03
CA PHE A 303 -13.96 6.89 2.87
C PHE A 303 -14.54 5.53 2.42
N ASP A 304 -15.81 5.28 2.71
CA ASP A 304 -16.59 4.11 2.26
C ASP A 304 -15.94 2.75 2.60
N THR A 305 -15.27 2.66 3.75
CA THR A 305 -14.67 1.41 4.21
C THR A 305 -15.76 0.40 4.56
N PRO A 306 -15.69 -0.86 4.09
CA PRO A 306 -16.58 -1.91 4.54
C PRO A 306 -16.42 -2.14 6.06
N LEU A 307 -17.52 -2.08 6.82
CA LEU A 307 -17.49 -2.20 8.27
C LEU A 307 -17.98 -3.57 8.78
N SER A 308 -18.30 -4.50 7.87
CA SER A 308 -18.75 -5.86 8.20
C SER A 308 -18.30 -6.85 7.14
N LEU A 309 -17.93 -8.06 7.56
CA LEU A 309 -17.58 -9.13 6.62
C LEU A 309 -18.83 -9.68 5.92
N PRO A 310 -18.76 -10.01 4.62
CA PRO A 310 -19.89 -10.55 3.86
C PRO A 310 -20.11 -12.06 4.14
N PHE A 311 -19.94 -12.50 5.39
CA PHE A 311 -20.13 -13.90 5.74
C PHE A 311 -21.60 -14.22 5.96
N ALA A 312 -22.07 -15.30 5.34
CA ALA A 312 -23.43 -15.80 5.53
C ALA A 312 -23.73 -16.05 7.02
N HIS A 313 -24.98 -15.85 7.43
CA HIS A 313 -25.40 -16.04 8.83
C HIS A 313 -25.15 -17.48 9.31
N ALA A 314 -25.49 -18.47 8.46
CA ALA A 314 -25.23 -19.88 8.75
C ALA A 314 -23.72 -20.17 8.84
N GLY A 315 -23.26 -20.72 9.95
CA GLY A 315 -21.86 -21.05 10.18
C GLY A 315 -20.93 -19.86 10.47
N ARG A 316 -21.44 -18.61 10.51
CA ARG A 316 -20.66 -17.38 10.73
C ARG A 316 -19.78 -17.46 11.98
N GLN A 317 -20.34 -17.89 13.10
CA GLN A 317 -19.59 -17.96 14.36
C GLN A 317 -18.40 -18.91 14.28
N ALA A 318 -18.59 -20.10 13.70
CA ALA A 318 -17.49 -21.06 13.52
C ALA A 318 -16.41 -20.53 12.56
N LYS A 319 -16.82 -19.85 11.48
CA LYS A 319 -15.89 -19.23 10.53
C LYS A 319 -15.10 -18.08 11.16
N VAL A 320 -15.74 -17.21 11.93
CA VAL A 320 -15.11 -16.12 12.65
C VAL A 320 -14.14 -16.63 13.71
N ARG A 321 -14.53 -17.67 14.47
CA ARG A 321 -13.62 -18.30 15.44
C ARG A 321 -12.37 -18.84 14.76
N ARG A 322 -12.51 -19.59 13.66
CA ARG A 322 -11.37 -20.11 12.89
C ARG A 322 -10.49 -18.99 12.40
N LEU A 323 -11.06 -17.93 11.83
CA LEU A 323 -10.32 -16.75 11.37
C LEU A 323 -9.53 -16.12 12.52
N ALA A 324 -10.14 -15.92 13.69
CA ALA A 324 -9.48 -15.36 14.88
C ALA A 324 -8.33 -16.26 15.39
N GLU A 325 -8.49 -17.58 15.32
CA GLU A 325 -7.45 -18.54 15.69
C GLU A 325 -6.30 -18.58 14.68
N GLU A 326 -6.55 -18.25 13.43
CA GLU A 326 -5.54 -18.23 12.36
C GLU A 326 -4.74 -16.93 12.30
N ILE A 327 -5.23 -15.82 12.86
CA ILE A 327 -4.49 -14.57 12.98
C ILE A 327 -3.38 -14.73 14.03
N ARG A 328 -2.13 -14.66 13.59
CA ARG A 328 -0.95 -14.78 14.44
C ARG A 328 -0.17 -13.49 14.46
N PHE A 329 -0.11 -12.85 15.60
CA PHE A 329 0.72 -11.68 15.82
C PHE A 329 2.10 -12.13 16.37
N PRO A 330 3.22 -11.53 15.91
CA PRO A 330 4.56 -11.91 16.35
C PRO A 330 4.71 -11.81 17.87
N PRO A 331 5.06 -12.90 18.58
CA PRO A 331 5.11 -12.92 20.03
C PRO A 331 6.09 -11.89 20.63
N GLU A 332 7.20 -11.62 19.91
CA GLU A 332 8.23 -10.67 20.33
C GLU A 332 7.74 -9.21 20.32
N SER A 333 6.69 -8.91 19.57
CA SER A 333 6.11 -7.56 19.48
C SER A 333 4.98 -7.32 20.49
N LEU A 334 4.38 -8.38 21.05
CA LEU A 334 3.27 -8.27 22.02
C LEU A 334 3.59 -7.44 23.26
N PRO A 335 4.78 -7.56 23.91
CA PRO A 335 5.12 -6.78 25.10
C PRO A 335 5.23 -5.27 24.84
N HIS A 336 5.32 -4.88 23.59
CA HIS A 336 5.48 -3.48 23.16
C HIS A 336 4.16 -2.82 22.73
N LEU A 337 3.03 -3.50 22.95
CA LEU A 337 1.70 -2.94 22.73
C LEU A 337 1.00 -2.70 24.08
N PRO A 338 0.22 -1.61 24.20
CA PRO A 338 -0.49 -1.29 25.45
C PRO A 338 -1.77 -2.14 25.64
N PHE A 339 -2.05 -3.09 24.77
CA PHE A 339 -3.22 -3.96 24.81
C PHE A 339 -2.86 -5.41 24.50
N ALA A 340 -3.65 -6.33 25.06
CA ALA A 340 -3.45 -7.76 24.82
C ALA A 340 -4.19 -8.25 23.57
N ILE A 341 -3.49 -9.01 22.72
CA ILE A 341 -4.04 -9.67 21.54
C ILE A 341 -4.22 -11.16 21.87
N THR A 342 -5.47 -11.63 21.85
CA THR A 342 -5.84 -13.04 22.03
C THR A 342 -6.90 -13.46 21.01
N ALA A 343 -6.94 -14.74 20.66
CA ALA A 343 -7.97 -15.26 19.75
C ALA A 343 -9.39 -14.96 20.25
N GLY A 344 -9.62 -15.01 21.56
CA GLY A 344 -10.94 -14.69 22.15
C GLY A 344 -11.31 -13.21 22.00
N LYS A 345 -10.37 -12.27 22.20
CA LYS A 345 -10.61 -10.84 21.95
C LYS A 345 -10.85 -10.57 20.47
N LEU A 346 -10.11 -11.22 19.58
CA LEU A 346 -10.30 -11.13 18.13
C LEU A 346 -11.66 -11.68 17.70
N GLU A 347 -12.04 -12.87 18.17
CA GLU A 347 -13.38 -13.44 17.89
C GLU A 347 -14.49 -12.50 18.31
N LYS A 348 -14.40 -11.94 19.53
CA LYS A 348 -15.37 -10.98 20.07
C LYS A 348 -15.45 -9.71 19.21
N ALA A 349 -14.31 -9.15 18.83
CA ALA A 349 -14.23 -7.95 18.00
C ALA A 349 -14.80 -8.20 16.58
N LEU A 350 -14.42 -9.28 15.94
CA LEU A 350 -14.95 -9.70 14.62
C LEU A 350 -16.46 -9.91 14.67
N LEU A 351 -16.98 -10.59 15.69
CA LEU A 351 -18.44 -10.80 15.86
C LEU A 351 -19.19 -9.49 16.10
N ALA A 352 -18.57 -8.50 16.75
CA ALA A 352 -19.18 -7.20 16.98
C ALA A 352 -19.47 -6.44 15.69
N THR A 353 -18.74 -6.68 14.61
CA THR A 353 -18.93 -6.02 13.30
C THR A 353 -20.21 -6.46 12.59
N PHE A 354 -20.84 -7.58 12.99
CA PHE A 354 -22.10 -8.09 12.42
C PHE A 354 -23.35 -7.63 13.14
N ARG A 355 -23.23 -6.88 14.24
CA ARG A 355 -24.41 -6.39 14.96
C ARG A 355 -25.14 -5.38 14.09
N ASP A 356 -26.39 -5.68 13.75
CA ASP A 356 -27.23 -4.96 12.80
C ASP A 356 -27.14 -3.44 12.99
N GLY A 357 -26.51 -2.77 12.01
CA GLY A 357 -26.49 -1.31 11.92
C GLY A 357 -25.71 -0.56 12.99
N LYS A 358 -24.95 -1.23 13.88
CA LYS A 358 -24.29 -0.59 15.02
C LYS A 358 -23.17 0.40 14.60
N PHE A 359 -22.58 0.19 13.44
CA PHE A 359 -21.50 1.01 12.89
C PHE A 359 -21.87 1.68 11.54
N LYS A 360 -23.17 1.67 11.20
CA LYS A 360 -23.69 2.34 9.99
C LYS A 360 -23.88 3.83 10.23
#